data_b24a8917a37335a216c833b29acf6685
#
_entry.id   b24a8917a37335a216c833b29acf6685
#
_cell.length_a   1.000
_cell.length_b   1.000
_cell.length_c   1.000
_cell.angle_alpha   90.00
_cell.angle_beta   90.00
_cell.angle_gamma   90.00
#
_symmetry.space_group_name_H-M   'P 1'
#
loop_
_entity.id
_entity.type
_entity.pdbx_description
1 polymer ?
#
loop_
_entity_poly.entity_id
_entity_poly.type
_entity_poly.pdbx_seq_one_letter_code
_entity_poly.pdbx_strand_id
1 'polypeptide(L)'
;DYPNPEEAMYQCGHYELVASALAVKIGKEINPDFQIGNMIAMVPIYPYSCRPADMVLSNQMMHDRWFFCDVQCRGHYPAYALKMFERKGFNLDITEADKKALAEGTVDYIGFSYYMSNTVDSTVNKDVSKSLDGSSAHSVKNPFIEESDWGWAIDPEGLRYTLNQFYERYEKPLFIVENGFGAIDVKEEDGSCHDPYRIDYLRSHIEEMKKAVEEDGVDLMGYTPWGCIDCVSFTTGEMKKRYGFIYVDRDNEGNGTLERSKKDSFDWYKKVIASNGEELA
;
A
#
# COMPACT_ATOMS: atom_id res chain seq x y z
N ASP A 1 -25.25 11.55 12.90
CA ASP A 1 -25.35 12.00 11.50
C ASP A 1 -24.66 13.34 11.38
N TYR A 2 -23.61 13.43 10.57
CA TYR A 2 -22.89 14.67 10.31
C TYR A 2 -23.55 15.37 9.11
N PRO A 3 -23.74 16.71 9.16
CA PRO A 3 -24.32 17.47 8.05
C PRO A 3 -23.53 17.32 6.73
N ASN A 4 -22.21 17.17 6.83
CA ASN A 4 -21.30 16.91 5.71
C ASN A 4 -20.37 15.73 6.10
N PRO A 5 -20.71 14.48 5.72
CA PRO A 5 -19.91 13.31 6.08
C PRO A 5 -18.47 13.35 5.53
N GLU A 6 -18.26 13.92 4.35
CA GLU A 6 -16.94 14.03 3.74
C GLU A 6 -16.04 15.00 4.51
N GLU A 7 -16.57 16.16 4.90
CA GLU A 7 -15.85 17.11 5.77
C GLU A 7 -15.48 16.47 7.11
N ALA A 8 -16.41 15.72 7.71
CA ALA A 8 -16.18 15.01 8.96
C ALA A 8 -15.06 13.94 8.82
N MET A 9 -14.99 13.25 7.68
CA MET A 9 -13.89 12.30 7.40
C MET A 9 -12.54 13.02 7.35
N TYR A 10 -12.43 14.16 6.67
CA TYR A 10 -11.20 14.94 6.66
C TYR A 10 -10.86 15.54 8.03
N GLN A 11 -11.85 15.92 8.82
CA GLN A 11 -11.62 16.36 10.19
C GLN A 11 -11.08 15.21 11.07
N CYS A 12 -11.61 13.99 10.94
CA CYS A 12 -11.07 12.81 11.61
C CYS A 12 -9.64 12.53 11.16
N GLY A 13 -9.39 12.56 9.84
CA GLY A 13 -8.05 12.39 9.29
C GLY A 13 -7.05 13.45 9.79
N HIS A 14 -7.51 14.69 10.02
CA HIS A 14 -6.68 15.72 10.64
C HIS A 14 -6.24 15.33 12.06
N TYR A 15 -7.17 14.83 12.88
CA TYR A 15 -6.83 14.40 14.23
C TYR A 15 -5.90 13.19 14.26
N GLU A 16 -6.04 12.26 13.31
CA GLU A 16 -5.12 11.14 13.14
C GLU A 16 -3.70 11.61 12.75
N LEU A 17 -3.60 12.59 11.87
CA LEU A 17 -2.31 13.19 11.48
C LEU A 17 -1.64 13.91 12.66
N VAL A 18 -2.41 14.66 13.46
CA VAL A 18 -1.90 15.30 14.68
C VAL A 18 -1.44 14.26 15.70
N ALA A 19 -2.24 13.20 15.91
CA ALA A 19 -1.87 12.10 16.81
C ALA A 19 -0.60 11.38 16.33
N SER A 20 -0.45 11.15 15.03
CA SER A 20 0.77 10.61 14.42
C SER A 20 1.99 11.50 14.74
N ALA A 21 1.88 12.80 14.52
CA ALA A 21 2.96 13.74 14.79
C ALA A 21 3.33 13.81 16.29
N LEU A 22 2.35 13.80 17.17
CA LEU A 22 2.57 13.75 18.62
C LEU A 22 3.24 12.44 19.04
N ALA A 23 2.87 11.31 18.45
CA ALA A 23 3.51 10.02 18.71
C ALA A 23 4.99 10.03 18.31
N VAL A 24 5.35 10.63 17.18
CA VAL A 24 6.75 10.81 16.76
C VAL A 24 7.50 11.66 17.79
N LYS A 25 6.95 12.79 18.21
CA LYS A 25 7.56 13.68 19.22
C LYS A 25 7.82 12.94 20.53
N ILE A 26 6.80 12.27 21.07
CA ILE A 26 6.92 11.51 22.32
C ILE A 26 7.96 10.39 22.16
N GLY A 27 7.95 9.67 21.04
CA GLY A 27 8.95 8.65 20.77
C GLY A 27 10.37 9.20 20.81
N LYS A 28 10.62 10.37 20.22
CA LYS A 28 11.92 11.03 20.24
C LYS A 28 12.29 11.59 21.62
N GLU A 29 11.34 11.97 22.43
CA GLU A 29 11.56 12.35 23.84
C GLU A 29 11.98 11.16 24.70
N ILE A 30 11.41 9.96 24.44
CA ILE A 30 11.78 8.73 25.13
C ILE A 30 13.18 8.27 24.71
N ASN A 31 13.45 8.26 23.42
CA ASN A 31 14.75 7.95 22.86
C ASN A 31 14.93 8.67 21.52
N PRO A 32 15.88 9.64 21.44
CA PRO A 32 16.12 10.40 20.21
C PRO A 32 16.63 9.55 19.04
N ASP A 33 17.15 8.35 19.30
CA ASP A 33 17.65 7.44 18.27
C ASP A 33 16.55 6.56 17.63
N PHE A 34 15.30 6.60 18.15
CA PHE A 34 14.20 5.87 17.52
C PHE A 34 13.96 6.35 16.10
N GLN A 35 13.88 5.41 15.16
CA GLN A 35 13.41 5.65 13.80
C GLN A 35 11.92 5.33 13.74
N ILE A 36 11.11 6.35 13.45
CA ILE A 36 9.64 6.24 13.49
C ILE A 36 9.10 6.54 12.10
N GLY A 37 8.48 5.55 11.48
CA GLY A 37 7.86 5.66 10.18
C GLY A 37 6.34 5.71 10.23
N ASN A 38 5.75 5.93 9.07
CA ASN A 38 4.32 5.78 8.84
C ASN A 38 4.00 4.44 8.15
N MET A 39 2.72 4.22 7.84
CA MET A 39 2.26 3.14 6.98
C MET A 39 1.21 3.69 6.00
N ILE A 40 1.49 3.57 4.70
CA ILE A 40 0.64 4.07 3.63
C ILE A 40 0.17 2.91 2.75
N ALA A 41 -1.15 2.77 2.58
CA ALA A 41 -1.72 1.86 1.59
C ALA A 41 -1.55 2.46 0.19
N MET A 42 -0.49 2.04 -0.53
CA MET A 42 -0.16 2.61 -1.82
C MET A 42 -0.66 1.74 -2.98
N VAL A 43 -1.42 2.38 -3.85
CA VAL A 43 -1.86 1.84 -5.14
C VAL A 43 -1.56 2.92 -6.18
N PRO A 44 -0.52 2.78 -6.99
CA PRO A 44 -0.23 3.75 -8.05
C PRO A 44 -1.36 3.73 -9.09
N ILE A 45 -1.66 4.89 -9.66
CA ILE A 45 -2.76 5.07 -10.60
C ILE A 45 -2.19 5.52 -11.93
N TYR A 46 -2.29 4.64 -12.93
CA TYR A 46 -1.80 4.91 -14.29
C TYR A 46 -2.84 5.64 -15.14
N PRO A 47 -2.40 6.53 -16.04
CA PRO A 47 -3.26 7.00 -17.12
C PRO A 47 -3.46 5.85 -18.14
N TYR A 48 -4.69 5.67 -18.63
CA TYR A 48 -4.99 4.64 -19.65
C TYR A 48 -4.24 4.88 -20.96
N SER A 49 -3.96 6.14 -21.27
CA SER A 49 -3.22 6.52 -22.48
C SER A 49 -2.34 7.75 -22.25
N CYS A 50 -1.51 8.09 -23.24
CA CYS A 50 -0.74 9.33 -23.27
C CYS A 50 -1.58 10.59 -23.52
N ARG A 51 -2.92 10.51 -23.50
CA ARG A 51 -3.80 11.68 -23.62
C ARG A 51 -3.57 12.61 -22.43
N PRO A 52 -3.35 13.94 -22.64
CA PRO A 52 -3.12 14.87 -21.55
C PRO A 52 -4.21 14.84 -20.44
N ALA A 53 -5.47 14.61 -20.84
CA ALA A 53 -6.57 14.50 -19.87
C ALA A 53 -6.44 13.26 -18.96
N ASP A 54 -5.95 12.12 -19.47
CA ASP A 54 -5.70 10.91 -18.67
C ASP A 54 -4.54 11.15 -17.68
N MET A 55 -3.48 11.83 -18.13
CA MET A 55 -2.35 12.22 -17.28
C MET A 55 -2.79 13.14 -16.13
N VAL A 56 -3.61 14.13 -16.43
CA VAL A 56 -4.13 15.05 -15.40
C VAL A 56 -5.04 14.31 -14.42
N LEU A 57 -5.91 13.44 -14.92
CA LEU A 57 -6.80 12.61 -14.09
C LEU A 57 -6.01 11.70 -13.14
N SER A 58 -5.05 10.94 -13.67
CA SER A 58 -4.17 10.07 -12.86
C SER A 58 -3.47 10.87 -11.76
N ASN A 59 -2.87 12.02 -12.10
CA ASN A 59 -2.20 12.87 -11.11
C ASN A 59 -3.18 13.42 -10.04
N GLN A 60 -4.41 13.77 -10.41
CA GLN A 60 -5.42 14.22 -9.46
C GLN A 60 -5.83 13.11 -8.49
N MET A 61 -6.02 11.88 -9.00
CA MET A 61 -6.35 10.72 -8.16
C MET A 61 -5.17 10.30 -7.27
N MET A 62 -3.94 10.50 -7.74
CA MET A 62 -2.74 10.29 -6.89
C MET A 62 -2.66 11.27 -5.72
N HIS A 63 -3.32 12.43 -5.75
CA HIS A 63 -3.38 13.32 -4.59
C HIS A 63 -4.02 12.66 -3.38
N ASP A 64 -5.02 11.81 -3.57
CA ASP A 64 -5.67 11.08 -2.46
C ASP A 64 -4.70 10.04 -1.85
N ARG A 65 -3.85 9.43 -2.69
CA ARG A 65 -2.82 8.48 -2.23
C ARG A 65 -1.68 9.17 -1.47
N TRP A 66 -1.29 10.36 -1.92
CA TRP A 66 -0.23 11.13 -1.30
C TRP A 66 -0.66 11.91 -0.06
N PHE A 67 -1.96 12.14 0.15
CA PHE A 67 -2.48 13.09 1.14
C PHE A 67 -1.89 12.89 2.54
N PHE A 68 -2.01 11.70 3.11
CA PHE A 68 -1.50 11.40 4.45
C PHE A 68 0.03 11.44 4.48
N CYS A 69 0.68 10.80 3.50
CA CYS A 69 2.13 10.77 3.42
C CYS A 69 2.75 12.17 3.27
N ASP A 70 2.15 13.03 2.42
CA ASP A 70 2.59 14.41 2.27
C ASP A 70 2.61 15.15 3.61
N VAL A 71 1.56 15.03 4.40
CA VAL A 71 1.47 15.73 5.70
C VAL A 71 2.45 15.13 6.70
N GLN A 72 2.53 13.80 6.80
CA GLN A 72 3.42 13.12 7.74
C GLN A 72 4.91 13.32 7.42
N CYS A 73 5.27 13.46 6.14
CA CYS A 73 6.64 13.68 5.72
C CYS A 73 7.06 15.15 5.72
N ARG A 74 6.13 16.07 5.41
CA ARG A 74 6.42 17.51 5.24
C ARG A 74 6.05 18.35 6.45
N GLY A 75 5.21 17.83 7.35
CA GLY A 75 4.74 18.54 8.53
C GLY A 75 3.72 19.64 8.25
N HIS A 76 3.13 19.68 7.06
CA HIS A 76 2.09 20.64 6.70
C HIS A 76 1.22 20.10 5.54
N TYR A 77 0.02 20.66 5.39
CA TYR A 77 -0.86 20.34 4.26
C TYR A 77 -0.28 20.84 2.94
N PRO A 78 -0.25 20.01 1.89
CA PRO A 78 0.18 20.44 0.56
C PRO A 78 -0.86 21.39 -0.08
N ALA A 79 -0.42 22.19 -1.05
CA ALA A 79 -1.27 23.20 -1.70
C ALA A 79 -2.54 22.62 -2.34
N TYR A 80 -2.46 21.41 -2.93
CA TYR A 80 -3.62 20.76 -3.54
C TYR A 80 -4.71 20.40 -2.50
N ALA A 81 -4.30 20.00 -1.28
CA ALA A 81 -5.22 19.68 -0.19
C ALA A 81 -5.95 20.93 0.30
N LEU A 82 -5.21 22.03 0.54
CA LEU A 82 -5.81 23.31 0.93
C LEU A 82 -6.80 23.84 -0.14
N LYS A 83 -6.45 23.71 -1.42
CA LYS A 83 -7.34 24.08 -2.52
C LYS A 83 -8.55 23.15 -2.66
N MET A 84 -8.39 21.88 -2.31
CA MET A 84 -9.52 20.93 -2.28
C MET A 84 -10.49 21.31 -1.15
N PHE A 85 -10.01 21.61 0.05
CA PHE A 85 -10.83 22.07 1.17
C PHE A 85 -11.61 23.34 0.80
N GLU A 86 -10.93 24.34 0.21
CA GLU A 86 -11.55 25.58 -0.26
C GLU A 86 -12.68 25.32 -1.28
N ARG A 87 -12.42 24.49 -2.31
CA ARG A 87 -13.42 24.20 -3.37
C ARG A 87 -14.62 23.42 -2.85
N LYS A 88 -14.43 22.55 -1.85
CA LYS A 88 -15.50 21.76 -1.22
C LYS A 88 -16.21 22.53 -0.11
N GLY A 89 -15.73 23.71 0.25
CA GLY A 89 -16.29 24.51 1.33
C GLY A 89 -16.07 23.89 2.73
N PHE A 90 -15.04 23.07 2.88
CA PHE A 90 -14.69 22.46 4.16
C PHE A 90 -14.08 23.49 5.11
N ASN A 91 -14.56 23.52 6.34
CA ASN A 91 -14.08 24.40 7.39
C ASN A 91 -13.53 23.54 8.55
N LEU A 92 -12.37 22.93 8.32
CA LEU A 92 -11.73 22.06 9.31
C LEU A 92 -11.18 22.88 10.48
N ASP A 93 -11.36 22.35 11.70
CA ASP A 93 -10.75 22.89 12.91
C ASP A 93 -9.27 22.50 12.97
N ILE A 94 -8.41 23.33 12.38
CA ILE A 94 -6.96 23.17 12.35
C ILE A 94 -6.32 24.31 13.11
N THR A 95 -5.92 24.04 14.35
CA THR A 95 -5.36 25.06 15.25
C THR A 95 -3.88 25.34 14.97
N GLU A 96 -3.35 26.45 15.47
CA GLU A 96 -1.92 26.75 15.42
C GLU A 96 -1.08 25.74 16.22
N ALA A 97 -1.65 25.15 17.27
CA ALA A 97 -1.01 24.06 18.02
C ALA A 97 -0.87 22.80 17.16
N ASP A 98 -1.89 22.48 16.37
CA ASP A 98 -1.86 21.34 15.45
C ASP A 98 -0.81 21.54 14.35
N LYS A 99 -0.78 22.72 13.74
CA LYS A 99 0.25 23.06 12.74
C LYS A 99 1.66 22.92 13.29
N LYS A 100 1.87 23.38 14.53
CA LYS A 100 3.14 23.23 15.22
C LYS A 100 3.47 21.75 15.49
N ALA A 101 2.49 20.96 15.96
CA ALA A 101 2.68 19.54 16.20
C ALA A 101 3.06 18.80 14.92
N LEU A 102 2.35 19.06 13.82
CA LEU A 102 2.65 18.47 12.50
C LEU A 102 4.07 18.81 12.03
N ALA A 103 4.47 20.08 12.14
CA ALA A 103 5.80 20.53 11.70
C ALA A 103 6.95 19.92 12.51
N GLU A 104 6.74 19.65 13.80
CA GLU A 104 7.74 19.10 14.71
C GLU A 104 7.75 17.57 14.78
N GLY A 105 6.71 16.89 14.25
CA GLY A 105 6.50 15.44 14.35
C GLY A 105 6.50 14.72 13.00
N THR A 106 7.40 15.07 12.10
CA THR A 106 7.54 14.37 10.82
C THR A 106 8.22 13.01 10.99
N VAL A 107 7.82 12.04 10.16
CA VAL A 107 8.36 10.67 10.20
C VAL A 107 9.80 10.59 9.68
N ASP A 108 10.57 9.63 10.16
CA ASP A 108 11.96 9.40 9.75
C ASP A 108 12.04 8.60 8.43
N TYR A 109 11.16 7.63 8.23
CA TYR A 109 11.09 6.78 7.04
C TYR A 109 9.64 6.55 6.61
N ILE A 110 9.44 6.02 5.42
CA ILE A 110 8.11 5.73 4.87
C ILE A 110 7.92 4.23 4.77
N GLY A 111 6.97 3.70 5.55
CA GLY A 111 6.43 2.37 5.38
C GLY A 111 5.24 2.40 4.42
N PHE A 112 5.13 1.41 3.54
CA PHE A 112 3.97 1.30 2.67
C PHE A 112 3.64 -0.15 2.31
N SER A 113 2.37 -0.39 2.00
CA SER A 113 1.91 -1.63 1.37
C SER A 113 1.78 -1.44 -0.13
N TYR A 114 2.13 -2.49 -0.88
CA TYR A 114 1.95 -2.56 -2.32
C TYR A 114 1.39 -3.93 -2.71
N TYR A 115 0.28 -3.96 -3.44
CA TYR A 115 -0.33 -5.19 -3.93
C TYR A 115 -0.65 -5.16 -5.41
N MET A 116 -0.96 -3.98 -5.94
CA MET A 116 -1.47 -3.79 -7.30
C MET A 116 -1.33 -2.34 -7.74
N SER A 117 -1.58 -2.08 -9.00
CA SER A 117 -1.82 -0.75 -9.58
C SER A 117 -3.26 -0.62 -10.09
N ASN A 118 -3.71 0.61 -10.28
CA ASN A 118 -4.97 0.93 -10.93
C ASN A 118 -4.74 1.74 -12.21
N THR A 119 -5.71 1.77 -13.11
CA THR A 119 -5.65 2.55 -14.34
C THR A 119 -6.93 3.35 -14.52
N VAL A 120 -6.82 4.61 -14.95
CA VAL A 120 -7.96 5.53 -15.13
C VAL A 120 -8.02 6.09 -16.54
N ASP A 121 -9.24 6.23 -17.06
CA ASP A 121 -9.53 6.75 -18.40
C ASP A 121 -10.46 7.97 -18.28
N SER A 122 -10.01 9.13 -18.72
CA SER A 122 -10.76 10.40 -18.68
C SER A 122 -12.01 10.42 -19.55
N THR A 123 -12.16 9.45 -20.45
CA THR A 123 -13.37 9.32 -21.28
C THR A 123 -14.49 8.58 -20.57
N VAL A 124 -14.14 7.73 -19.60
CA VAL A 124 -15.05 6.91 -18.80
C VAL A 124 -15.31 7.55 -17.43
N ASN A 125 -14.25 7.97 -16.76
CA ASN A 125 -14.28 8.52 -15.39
C ASN A 125 -14.55 10.04 -15.44
N LYS A 126 -15.81 10.43 -15.41
CA LYS A 126 -16.20 11.85 -15.46
C LYS A 126 -16.35 12.51 -14.09
N ASP A 127 -16.45 11.74 -13.02
CA ASP A 127 -16.63 12.25 -11.66
C ASP A 127 -15.60 11.62 -10.71
N VAL A 128 -14.56 12.37 -10.39
CA VAL A 128 -13.44 11.96 -9.53
C VAL A 128 -13.76 12.20 -8.05
N SER A 129 -14.90 12.81 -7.73
CA SER A 129 -15.22 13.29 -6.38
C SER A 129 -15.52 12.20 -5.36
N LYS A 130 -15.56 10.94 -5.75
CA LYS A 130 -16.05 9.82 -4.93
C LYS A 130 -15.02 8.72 -4.59
N SER A 131 -13.73 8.90 -4.85
CA SER A 131 -12.75 7.80 -4.72
C SER A 131 -11.85 7.86 -3.48
N LEU A 132 -12.37 8.30 -2.34
CA LEU A 132 -11.61 8.35 -1.08
C LEU A 132 -11.37 6.98 -0.42
N ASP A 133 -12.10 5.95 -0.84
CA ASP A 133 -12.10 4.64 -0.19
C ASP A 133 -11.03 3.66 -0.70
N GLY A 134 -10.17 4.11 -1.63
CA GLY A 134 -9.16 3.22 -2.22
C GLY A 134 -9.74 2.10 -3.08
N SER A 135 -11.05 2.11 -3.31
CA SER A 135 -11.68 1.11 -4.16
C SER A 135 -11.28 1.29 -5.62
N SER A 136 -11.21 0.17 -6.34
CA SER A 136 -11.05 0.13 -7.80
C SER A 136 -12.31 0.60 -8.57
N ALA A 137 -13.31 1.14 -7.88
CA ALA A 137 -14.62 1.47 -8.44
C ALA A 137 -14.57 2.43 -9.67
N HIS A 138 -13.46 3.14 -9.82
CA HIS A 138 -13.23 4.04 -10.96
C HIS A 138 -12.07 3.60 -11.87
N SER A 139 -11.51 2.41 -11.65
CA SER A 139 -10.44 1.89 -12.50
C SER A 139 -11.02 1.22 -13.74
N VAL A 140 -10.25 1.30 -14.84
CA VAL A 140 -10.43 0.49 -16.02
C VAL A 140 -9.35 -0.58 -16.05
N LYS A 141 -9.62 -1.71 -16.73
CA LYS A 141 -8.60 -2.75 -16.88
C LYS A 141 -7.41 -2.21 -17.65
N ASN A 142 -6.21 -2.43 -17.13
CA ASN A 142 -4.97 -2.15 -17.85
C ASN A 142 -4.79 -3.22 -18.93
N PRO A 143 -4.64 -2.83 -20.23
CA PRO A 143 -4.54 -3.80 -21.32
C PRO A 143 -3.19 -4.54 -21.35
N PHE A 144 -2.21 -4.12 -20.55
CA PHE A 144 -0.83 -4.64 -20.56
C PHE A 144 -0.50 -5.47 -19.32
N ILE A 145 -1.41 -5.55 -18.33
CA ILE A 145 -1.16 -6.19 -17.04
C ILE A 145 -2.20 -7.28 -16.80
N GLU A 146 -1.75 -8.44 -16.37
CA GLU A 146 -2.61 -9.54 -15.93
C GLU A 146 -3.23 -9.24 -14.57
N GLU A 147 -4.38 -9.86 -14.29
CA GLU A 147 -5.10 -9.70 -13.04
C GLU A 147 -5.25 -11.03 -12.30
N SER A 148 -5.22 -10.98 -10.98
CA SER A 148 -5.57 -12.11 -10.13
C SER A 148 -7.06 -12.44 -10.20
N ASP A 149 -7.49 -13.56 -9.58
CA ASP A 149 -8.90 -13.97 -9.46
C ASP A 149 -9.79 -12.89 -8.83
N TRP A 150 -9.22 -11.95 -8.09
CA TRP A 150 -9.94 -10.82 -7.49
C TRP A 150 -9.82 -9.53 -8.29
N GLY A 151 -9.35 -9.58 -9.54
CA GLY A 151 -9.21 -8.41 -10.40
C GLY A 151 -8.10 -7.44 -9.96
N TRP A 152 -7.12 -7.90 -9.20
CA TRP A 152 -5.96 -7.10 -8.81
C TRP A 152 -4.84 -7.25 -9.82
N ALA A 153 -4.35 -6.15 -10.35
CA ALA A 153 -3.25 -6.14 -11.30
C ALA A 153 -1.98 -6.75 -10.70
N ILE A 154 -1.37 -7.71 -11.40
CA ILE A 154 -0.08 -8.31 -11.05
C ILE A 154 1.01 -7.46 -11.71
N ASP A 155 1.55 -6.49 -10.96
CA ASP A 155 2.35 -5.41 -11.51
C ASP A 155 3.68 -5.23 -10.75
N PRO A 156 4.69 -6.04 -11.02
CA PRO A 156 6.00 -5.91 -10.38
C PRO A 156 6.73 -4.60 -10.77
N GLU A 157 6.65 -4.17 -12.04
CA GLU A 157 7.25 -2.89 -12.47
C GLU A 157 6.60 -1.70 -11.77
N GLY A 158 5.32 -1.80 -11.42
CA GLY A 158 4.61 -0.82 -10.62
C GLY A 158 5.17 -0.67 -9.22
N LEU A 159 5.74 -1.72 -8.63
CA LEU A 159 6.46 -1.62 -7.36
C LEU A 159 7.73 -0.78 -7.51
N ARG A 160 8.55 -1.03 -8.55
CA ARG A 160 9.74 -0.21 -8.86
C ARG A 160 9.36 1.25 -9.09
N TYR A 161 8.33 1.48 -9.90
CA TYR A 161 7.79 2.82 -10.14
C TYR A 161 7.36 3.51 -8.82
N THR A 162 6.64 2.80 -7.97
CA THR A 162 6.19 3.32 -6.67
C THR A 162 7.35 3.68 -5.75
N LEU A 163 8.37 2.83 -5.68
CA LEU A 163 9.58 3.09 -4.90
C LEU A 163 10.28 4.37 -5.37
N ASN A 164 10.45 4.55 -6.68
CA ASN A 164 11.01 5.76 -7.25
C ASN A 164 10.15 6.99 -6.92
N GLN A 165 8.82 6.90 -7.09
CA GLN A 165 7.91 8.01 -6.78
C GLN A 165 7.98 8.46 -5.32
N PHE A 166 8.06 7.52 -4.36
CA PHE A 166 8.24 7.87 -2.95
C PHE A 166 9.60 8.50 -2.69
N TYR A 167 10.67 7.88 -3.20
CA TYR A 167 12.02 8.35 -2.92
C TYR A 167 12.30 9.72 -3.53
N GLU A 168 11.96 9.94 -4.80
CA GLU A 168 12.07 11.24 -5.46
C GLU A 168 11.23 12.35 -4.81
N ARG A 169 10.07 11.98 -4.23
CA ARG A 169 9.15 12.94 -3.61
C ARG A 169 9.58 13.40 -2.23
N TYR A 170 10.21 12.53 -1.44
CA TYR A 170 10.47 12.78 -0.02
C TYR A 170 11.93 12.63 0.39
N GLU A 171 12.77 11.96 -0.37
CA GLU A 171 14.18 11.67 -0.05
C GLU A 171 14.35 11.06 1.35
N LYS A 172 13.43 10.17 1.73
CA LYS A 172 13.44 9.42 3.00
C LYS A 172 13.63 7.94 2.74
N PRO A 173 14.28 7.20 3.66
CA PRO A 173 14.34 5.75 3.58
C PRO A 173 12.94 5.14 3.46
N LEU A 174 12.82 4.05 2.70
CA LEU A 174 11.56 3.36 2.43
C LEU A 174 11.57 1.98 3.07
N PHE A 175 10.38 1.50 3.45
CA PHE A 175 10.18 0.13 3.93
C PHE A 175 8.89 -0.44 3.33
N ILE A 176 9.00 -1.54 2.57
CA ILE A 176 7.84 -2.26 2.11
C ILE A 176 7.34 -3.12 3.26
N VAL A 177 6.30 -2.66 3.95
CA VAL A 177 5.77 -3.33 5.15
C VAL A 177 4.74 -4.41 4.82
N GLU A 178 4.16 -4.36 3.61
CA GLU A 178 3.25 -5.40 3.11
C GLU A 178 3.36 -5.52 1.59
N ASN A 179 3.44 -6.76 1.12
CA ASN A 179 3.29 -7.16 -0.27
C ASN A 179 2.88 -8.63 -0.29
N GLY A 180 2.06 -9.08 -1.22
CA GLY A 180 1.65 -10.47 -1.27
C GLY A 180 0.59 -10.76 -2.31
N PHE A 181 0.35 -12.04 -2.55
CA PHE A 181 -0.59 -12.53 -3.55
C PHE A 181 -1.69 -13.36 -2.90
N GLY A 182 -2.92 -12.85 -2.97
CA GLY A 182 -4.11 -13.59 -2.55
C GLY A 182 -4.53 -14.57 -3.62
N ALA A 183 -4.60 -15.87 -3.26
CA ALA A 183 -4.97 -16.94 -4.18
C ALA A 183 -5.86 -17.99 -3.51
N ILE A 184 -6.52 -18.81 -4.32
CA ILE A 184 -7.20 -20.02 -3.87
C ILE A 184 -6.18 -21.14 -3.89
N ASP A 185 -5.71 -21.53 -2.70
CA ASP A 185 -4.77 -22.63 -2.56
C ASP A 185 -5.51 -23.95 -2.44
N VAL A 186 -4.98 -24.97 -3.08
CA VAL A 186 -5.50 -26.34 -3.03
C VAL A 186 -4.57 -27.21 -2.19
N LYS A 187 -5.12 -27.91 -1.21
CA LYS A 187 -4.38 -28.94 -0.47
C LYS A 187 -4.61 -30.29 -1.16
N GLU A 188 -3.51 -30.91 -1.58
CA GLU A 188 -3.52 -32.20 -2.27
C GLU A 188 -3.82 -33.35 -1.29
N GLU A 189 -4.10 -34.55 -1.83
CA GLU A 189 -4.42 -35.75 -1.02
C GLU A 189 -3.26 -36.17 -0.09
N ASP A 190 -2.02 -35.91 -0.49
CA ASP A 190 -0.81 -36.17 0.31
C ASP A 190 -0.54 -35.10 1.37
N GLY A 191 -1.34 -34.05 1.40
CA GLY A 191 -1.23 -32.93 2.33
C GLY A 191 -0.32 -31.82 1.86
N SER A 192 0.28 -31.91 0.68
CA SER A 192 1.06 -30.83 0.07
C SER A 192 0.16 -29.67 -0.38
N CYS A 193 0.75 -28.49 -0.54
CA CYS A 193 0.10 -27.32 -1.13
C CYS A 193 1.09 -26.64 -2.06
N HIS A 194 0.85 -26.82 -3.37
CA HIS A 194 1.70 -26.27 -4.42
C HIS A 194 1.20 -24.89 -4.83
N ASP A 195 2.01 -23.87 -4.58
CA ASP A 195 1.66 -22.47 -4.83
C ASP A 195 2.71 -21.71 -5.67
N PRO A 196 3.07 -22.23 -6.87
CA PRO A 196 4.07 -21.62 -7.75
C PRO A 196 3.69 -20.19 -8.16
N TYR A 197 2.40 -19.90 -8.31
CA TYR A 197 1.87 -18.57 -8.62
C TYR A 197 2.24 -17.53 -7.53
N ARG A 198 2.32 -17.91 -6.27
CA ARG A 198 2.76 -17.04 -5.18
C ARG A 198 4.27 -16.82 -5.24
N ILE A 199 5.03 -17.87 -5.52
CA ILE A 199 6.47 -17.78 -5.74
C ILE A 199 6.78 -16.84 -6.90
N ASP A 200 6.10 -17.00 -8.04
CA ASP A 200 6.32 -16.19 -9.24
C ASP A 200 5.96 -14.70 -9.00
N TYR A 201 4.86 -14.44 -8.29
CA TYR A 201 4.49 -13.09 -7.89
C TYR A 201 5.57 -12.45 -7.01
N LEU A 202 5.99 -13.12 -5.94
CA LEU A 202 6.98 -12.58 -5.02
C LEU A 202 8.35 -12.43 -5.68
N ARG A 203 8.77 -13.41 -6.50
CA ARG A 203 10.03 -13.36 -7.25
C ARG A 203 10.10 -12.12 -8.12
N SER A 204 9.11 -11.92 -8.98
CA SER A 204 9.08 -10.80 -9.90
C SER A 204 9.06 -9.44 -9.17
N HIS A 205 8.34 -9.33 -8.06
CA HIS A 205 8.34 -8.10 -7.25
C HIS A 205 9.68 -7.85 -6.55
N ILE A 206 10.34 -8.90 -6.04
CA ILE A 206 11.68 -8.78 -5.43
C ILE A 206 12.73 -8.40 -6.49
N GLU A 207 12.64 -8.93 -7.71
CA GLU A 207 13.52 -8.55 -8.81
C GLU A 207 13.41 -7.06 -9.15
N GLU A 208 12.20 -6.53 -9.23
CA GLU A 208 11.97 -5.09 -9.48
C GLU A 208 12.38 -4.22 -8.29
N MET A 209 12.18 -4.70 -7.07
CA MET A 209 12.68 -4.05 -5.85
C MET A 209 14.23 -3.95 -5.86
N LYS A 210 14.94 -5.03 -6.26
CA LYS A 210 16.41 -5.01 -6.40
C LYS A 210 16.84 -3.96 -7.41
N LYS A 211 16.19 -3.88 -8.58
CA LYS A 211 16.49 -2.85 -9.60
C LYS A 211 16.27 -1.42 -9.04
N ALA A 212 15.21 -1.19 -8.27
CA ALA A 212 15.00 0.11 -7.64
C ALA A 212 16.19 0.52 -6.74
N VAL A 213 16.77 -0.43 -6.01
CA VAL A 213 17.94 -0.17 -5.17
C VAL A 213 19.23 -0.05 -5.99
N GLU A 214 19.50 -1.00 -6.87
CA GLU A 214 20.78 -1.14 -7.57
C GLU A 214 20.95 -0.19 -8.76
N GLU A 215 19.87 0.05 -9.51
CA GLU A 215 19.89 0.86 -10.73
C GLU A 215 19.38 2.28 -10.48
N ASP A 216 18.33 2.45 -9.64
CA ASP A 216 17.66 3.72 -9.45
C ASP A 216 18.15 4.46 -8.17
N GLY A 217 18.88 3.78 -7.28
CA GLY A 217 19.48 4.38 -6.09
C GLY A 217 18.50 4.65 -4.95
N VAL A 218 17.38 3.93 -4.90
CA VAL A 218 16.39 4.05 -3.83
C VAL A 218 16.96 3.52 -2.52
N ASP A 219 16.85 4.28 -1.43
CA ASP A 219 17.19 3.83 -0.07
C ASP A 219 16.06 3.00 0.51
N LEU A 220 16.14 1.68 0.33
CA LEU A 220 15.16 0.70 0.82
C LEU A 220 15.72 -0.05 2.02
N MET A 221 15.12 0.16 3.19
CA MET A 221 15.54 -0.45 4.46
C MET A 221 15.19 -1.93 4.58
N GLY A 222 14.08 -2.36 3.96
CA GLY A 222 13.60 -3.72 4.12
C GLY A 222 12.28 -4.02 3.40
N TYR A 223 11.92 -5.31 3.45
CA TYR A 223 10.75 -5.87 2.83
C TYR A 223 10.12 -6.93 3.73
N THR A 224 8.82 -6.85 3.94
CA THR A 224 8.03 -7.87 4.63
C THR A 224 6.80 -8.24 3.79
N PRO A 225 6.61 -9.53 3.47
CA PRO A 225 5.41 -9.96 2.79
C PRO A 225 4.20 -9.96 3.75
N TRP A 226 3.00 -9.79 3.17
CA TRP A 226 1.76 -9.90 3.92
C TRP A 226 1.40 -11.36 4.19
N GLY A 227 1.21 -11.67 5.49
CA GLY A 227 0.68 -12.94 5.94
C GLY A 227 1.69 -14.09 5.89
N CYS A 228 2.40 -14.38 6.98
CA CYS A 228 3.21 -15.60 7.06
C CYS A 228 2.33 -16.86 7.19
N ILE A 229 1.15 -16.73 7.79
CA ILE A 229 0.15 -17.79 8.00
C ILE A 229 -1.17 -17.34 7.37
N ASP A 230 -1.92 -18.25 6.75
CA ASP A 230 -3.23 -17.94 6.20
C ASP A 230 -4.16 -17.33 7.26
N CYS A 231 -4.79 -16.24 6.91
CA CYS A 231 -5.77 -15.56 7.73
C CYS A 231 -6.97 -15.12 6.89
N VAL A 232 -8.03 -14.71 7.54
CA VAL A 232 -9.19 -14.12 6.85
C VAL A 232 -8.72 -12.86 6.11
N SER A 233 -9.02 -12.78 4.81
CA SER A 233 -8.70 -11.61 4.00
C SER A 233 -9.42 -10.38 4.55
N PHE A 234 -8.68 -9.31 4.82
CA PHE A 234 -9.22 -8.06 5.37
C PHE A 234 -10.28 -7.44 4.44
N THR A 235 -10.00 -7.39 3.14
CA THR A 235 -10.87 -6.69 2.17
C THR A 235 -12.13 -7.46 1.81
N THR A 236 -12.09 -8.81 1.80
CA THR A 236 -13.21 -9.65 1.33
C THR A 236 -13.93 -10.40 2.45
N GLY A 237 -13.31 -10.49 3.66
CA GLY A 237 -13.85 -11.30 4.75
C GLY A 237 -13.80 -12.79 4.49
N GLU A 238 -12.98 -13.25 3.53
CA GLU A 238 -12.93 -14.63 3.06
C GLU A 238 -11.65 -15.35 3.50
N MET A 239 -11.78 -16.55 4.02
CA MET A 239 -10.65 -17.42 4.32
C MET A 239 -10.03 -18.03 3.06
N LYS A 240 -10.82 -18.26 2.00
CA LYS A 240 -10.35 -18.84 0.73
C LYS A 240 -9.35 -17.95 -0.01
N LYS A 241 -9.34 -16.63 0.22
CA LYS A 241 -8.35 -15.69 -0.33
C LYS A 241 -7.09 -15.73 0.53
N ARG A 242 -6.19 -16.66 0.24
CA ARG A 242 -5.04 -17.01 1.05
C ARG A 242 -3.80 -16.26 0.60
N TYR A 243 -3.03 -15.77 1.57
CA TYR A 243 -1.78 -15.04 1.34
C TYR A 243 -0.56 -15.74 1.95
N GLY A 244 -0.78 -16.62 2.93
CA GLY A 244 0.28 -17.17 3.78
C GLY A 244 1.21 -18.14 3.06
N PHE A 245 2.39 -18.31 3.61
CA PHE A 245 3.33 -19.39 3.31
C PHE A 245 2.96 -20.69 4.06
N ILE A 246 2.11 -20.56 5.06
CA ILE A 246 1.58 -21.66 5.86
C ILE A 246 0.09 -21.76 5.64
N TYR A 247 -0.35 -22.89 5.11
CA TYR A 247 -1.75 -23.23 4.94
C TYR A 247 -2.41 -23.45 6.30
N VAL A 248 -3.62 -22.92 6.48
CA VAL A 248 -4.49 -23.22 7.63
C VAL A 248 -5.72 -23.93 7.15
N ASP A 249 -6.00 -25.11 7.70
CA ASP A 249 -7.18 -25.89 7.37
C ASP A 249 -8.45 -25.24 7.94
N ARG A 250 -8.98 -24.28 7.20
CA ARG A 250 -10.19 -23.51 7.50
C ARG A 250 -10.84 -23.00 6.22
N ASP A 251 -12.15 -23.19 6.08
CA ASP A 251 -12.94 -22.62 4.98
C ASP A 251 -13.68 -21.33 5.39
N ASN A 252 -14.46 -20.76 4.45
CA ASN A 252 -15.25 -19.55 4.70
C ASN A 252 -16.40 -19.78 5.68
N GLU A 253 -16.95 -21.00 5.75
CA GLU A 253 -18.06 -21.39 6.60
C GLU A 253 -17.61 -21.71 8.03
N GLY A 254 -16.31 -21.76 8.22
CA GLY A 254 -15.72 -22.03 9.51
C GLY A 254 -15.47 -23.51 9.79
N ASN A 255 -15.50 -24.40 8.78
CA ASN A 255 -15.12 -25.79 8.90
C ASN A 255 -13.59 -25.93 8.78
N GLY A 256 -13.08 -27.07 9.24
CA GLY A 256 -11.67 -27.43 9.20
C GLY A 256 -11.08 -27.67 10.59
N THR A 257 -9.91 -28.23 10.62
CA THR A 257 -9.22 -28.67 11.85
C THR A 257 -8.32 -27.60 12.47
N LEU A 258 -8.07 -26.49 11.74
CA LEU A 258 -7.07 -25.46 12.04
C LEU A 258 -5.62 -25.99 12.02
N GLU A 259 -5.38 -27.19 11.51
CA GLU A 259 -4.04 -27.71 11.27
C GLU A 259 -3.28 -26.78 10.31
N ARG A 260 -1.97 -26.70 10.52
CA ARG A 260 -1.07 -25.87 9.74
C ARG A 260 -0.07 -26.72 9.00
N SER A 261 0.09 -26.46 7.71
CA SER A 261 1.09 -27.11 6.86
C SER A 261 1.83 -26.09 6.02
N LYS A 262 3.10 -26.34 5.74
CA LYS A 262 3.88 -25.48 4.85
C LYS A 262 3.37 -25.62 3.42
N LYS A 263 3.43 -24.51 2.66
CA LYS A 263 3.30 -24.50 1.21
C LYS A 263 4.68 -24.50 0.56
N ASP A 264 4.79 -24.71 -0.73
CA ASP A 264 6.07 -24.69 -1.44
C ASP A 264 6.78 -23.33 -1.30
N SER A 265 6.02 -22.24 -1.31
CA SER A 265 6.52 -20.88 -1.10
C SER A 265 7.23 -20.69 0.24
N PHE A 266 6.94 -21.49 1.27
CA PHE A 266 7.62 -21.41 2.56
C PHE A 266 9.11 -21.72 2.45
N ASP A 267 9.47 -22.84 1.84
CA ASP A 267 10.86 -23.25 1.73
C ASP A 267 11.61 -22.43 0.66
N TRP A 268 10.94 -21.97 -0.36
CA TRP A 268 11.47 -20.99 -1.32
C TRP A 268 11.80 -19.65 -0.62
N TYR A 269 10.85 -19.06 0.10
CA TYR A 269 11.07 -17.75 0.76
C TYR A 269 12.12 -17.83 1.88
N LYS A 270 12.25 -18.99 2.54
CA LYS A 270 13.33 -19.24 3.48
C LYS A 270 14.72 -19.10 2.82
N LYS A 271 14.89 -19.56 1.57
CA LYS A 271 16.14 -19.39 0.82
C LYS A 271 16.35 -17.92 0.43
N VAL A 272 15.28 -17.24 0.00
CA VAL A 272 15.32 -15.80 -0.30
C VAL A 272 15.84 -15.01 0.91
N ILE A 273 15.30 -15.26 2.10
CA ILE A 273 15.76 -14.61 3.33
C ILE A 273 17.23 -14.95 3.62
N ALA A 274 17.61 -16.22 3.54
CA ALA A 274 18.96 -16.67 3.86
C ALA A 274 20.04 -16.08 2.94
N SER A 275 19.66 -15.82 1.67
CA SER A 275 20.53 -15.21 0.66
C SER A 275 20.42 -13.68 0.58
N ASN A 276 19.61 -13.05 1.43
CA ASN A 276 19.29 -11.62 1.34
C ASN A 276 18.78 -11.22 -0.06
N GLY A 277 17.92 -12.05 -0.66
CA GLY A 277 17.32 -11.79 -1.98
C GLY A 277 18.18 -12.14 -3.18
N GLU A 278 19.33 -12.77 -2.98
CA GLU A 278 20.22 -13.17 -4.10
C GLU A 278 19.74 -14.46 -4.79
N GLU A 279 19.21 -15.41 -4.01
CA GLU A 279 18.72 -16.69 -4.53
C GLU A 279 17.19 -16.63 -4.72
N LEU A 280 16.77 -16.42 -5.95
CA LEU A 280 15.35 -16.30 -6.35
C LEU A 280 14.86 -17.48 -7.22
N ALA A 281 15.73 -18.44 -7.53
CA ALA A 281 15.39 -19.61 -8.34
C ALA A 281 14.48 -20.62 -7.62
#